data_6eece1ab0fc28ea4644eb572bd7be377
#
_entry.id   6eece1ab0fc28ea4644eb572bd7be377
#
_cell.length_a   1.000
_cell.length_b   1.000
_cell.length_c   1.000
_cell.angle_alpha   90.00
_cell.angle_beta   90.00
_cell.angle_gamma   90.00
#
_symmetry.space_group_name_H-M   'P 1'
#
loop_
_entity.id
_entity.type
_entity.pdbx_description
1 polymer ?
#
loop_
_entity_poly.entity_id
_entity_poly.type
_entity_poly.pdbx_seq_one_letter_code
_entity_poly.pdbx_strand_id
1 'polypeptide(L)'
;MGKYIGIKVVEAVSMTAEEAVNHGYRIGDNNGDGYEVTYEEGYKSWCPKEVFEKHNHEIKNAELAATAELMVSSNYKRRFIAEYIQLENRYNGLKKMVESWDAGTLPFTPTCPREIYDEQLAAMRAYMKVLTERAHIENVPIYDSKTC
;
A
#
# COMPACT_ATOMS: atom_id res chain seq x y z
N MET A 1 -9.09 -8.92 -27.51
CA MET A 1 -8.54 -7.72 -26.84
C MET A 1 -8.38 -8.04 -25.36
N GLY A 2 -7.17 -7.94 -24.80
CA GLY A 2 -6.88 -8.20 -23.37
C GLY A 2 -6.88 -6.92 -22.55
N LYS A 3 -7.21 -7.03 -21.25
CA LYS A 3 -7.02 -5.93 -20.28
C LYS A 3 -5.78 -6.26 -19.45
N TYR A 4 -4.96 -5.25 -19.21
CA TYR A 4 -3.71 -5.39 -18.47
C TYR A 4 -3.67 -4.39 -17.33
N ILE A 5 -3.04 -4.77 -16.23
CA ILE A 5 -2.71 -3.89 -15.11
C ILE A 5 -1.20 -3.90 -14.93
N GLY A 6 -0.61 -2.73 -14.76
CA GLY A 6 0.80 -2.57 -14.39
C GLY A 6 0.89 -1.85 -13.04
N ILE A 7 1.79 -2.31 -12.20
CA ILE A 7 2.07 -1.69 -10.90
C ILE A 7 3.54 -1.31 -10.92
N LYS A 8 3.84 -0.05 -10.60
CA LYS A 8 5.20 0.46 -10.45
C LYS A 8 5.27 1.40 -9.26
N VAL A 9 6.39 1.38 -8.56
CA VAL A 9 6.76 2.37 -7.56
C VAL A 9 7.62 3.43 -8.24
N VAL A 10 7.38 4.69 -7.92
CA VAL A 10 8.17 5.82 -8.41
C VAL A 10 8.51 6.72 -7.24
N GLU A 11 9.64 7.40 -7.32
CA GLU A 11 9.94 8.51 -6.41
C GLU A 11 9.46 9.81 -7.04
N ALA A 12 8.85 10.69 -6.26
CA ALA A 12 8.35 11.96 -6.76
C ALA A 12 8.61 13.09 -5.76
N VAL A 13 9.04 14.22 -6.29
CA VAL A 13 9.26 15.44 -5.53
C VAL A 13 8.41 16.55 -6.13
N SER A 14 7.66 17.26 -5.29
CA SER A 14 6.87 18.41 -5.73
C SER A 14 7.77 19.47 -6.33
N MET A 15 7.35 20.06 -7.45
CA MET A 15 8.12 21.02 -8.21
C MET A 15 7.18 22.04 -8.84
N THR A 16 7.52 23.33 -8.74
CA THR A 16 6.77 24.37 -9.44
C THR A 16 7.01 24.32 -10.95
N ALA A 17 6.13 24.95 -11.72
CA ALA A 17 6.31 25.06 -13.16
C ALA A 17 7.63 25.79 -13.53
N GLU A 18 7.99 26.82 -12.76
CA GLU A 18 9.23 27.58 -12.96
C GLU A 18 10.47 26.72 -12.73
N GLU A 19 10.49 25.97 -11.62
CA GLU A 19 11.57 25.01 -11.32
C GLU A 19 11.69 23.95 -12.41
N ALA A 20 10.57 23.43 -12.90
CA ALA A 20 10.55 22.42 -13.95
C ALA A 20 11.20 22.94 -15.25
N VAL A 21 10.88 24.18 -15.64
CA VAL A 21 11.52 24.84 -16.81
C VAL A 21 13.02 25.03 -16.58
N ASN A 22 13.41 25.47 -15.39
CA ASN A 22 14.82 25.66 -15.01
C ASN A 22 15.61 24.36 -15.02
N HIS A 23 14.95 23.23 -14.73
CA HIS A 23 15.51 21.88 -14.84
C HIS A 23 15.49 21.32 -16.26
N GLY A 24 14.97 22.08 -17.25
CA GLY A 24 14.95 21.70 -18.65
C GLY A 24 13.75 20.84 -19.07
N TYR A 25 12.73 20.71 -18.22
CA TYR A 25 11.50 20.00 -18.56
C TYR A 25 10.60 20.82 -19.48
N ARG A 26 9.90 20.14 -20.38
CA ARG A 26 8.85 20.75 -21.20
C ARG A 26 7.51 20.61 -20.46
N ILE A 27 6.94 21.73 -20.04
CA ILE A 27 5.68 21.75 -19.28
C ILE A 27 4.44 22.00 -20.18
N GLY A 28 4.63 22.28 -21.48
CA GLY A 28 3.55 22.62 -22.43
C GLY A 28 2.81 23.88 -21.98
N ASP A 29 1.48 23.86 -22.13
CA ASP A 29 0.60 24.95 -21.69
C ASP A 29 0.25 24.90 -20.19
N ASN A 30 0.85 23.99 -19.44
CA ASN A 30 0.56 23.78 -18.03
C ASN A 30 1.46 24.68 -17.17
N ASN A 31 0.89 25.75 -16.61
CA ASN A 31 1.59 26.70 -15.75
C ASN A 31 1.46 26.37 -14.25
N GLY A 32 0.84 25.22 -13.92
CA GLY A 32 0.65 24.79 -12.55
C GLY A 32 1.81 23.99 -11.98
N ASP A 33 1.76 23.75 -10.69
CA ASP A 33 2.70 22.88 -10.00
C ASP A 33 2.58 21.43 -10.49
N GLY A 34 3.65 20.65 -10.28
CA GLY A 34 3.73 19.26 -10.65
C GLY A 34 4.71 18.49 -9.78
N TYR A 35 5.20 17.41 -10.33
CA TYR A 35 6.18 16.54 -9.69
C TYR A 35 7.30 16.18 -10.65
N GLU A 36 8.55 16.25 -10.18
CA GLU A 36 9.62 15.50 -10.80
C GLU A 36 9.47 14.05 -10.39
N VAL A 37 9.27 13.17 -11.35
CA VAL A 37 9.09 11.73 -11.14
C VAL A 37 10.34 10.99 -11.56
N THR A 38 10.92 10.21 -10.64
CA THR A 38 12.08 9.36 -10.91
C THR A 38 11.62 7.91 -10.99
N TYR A 39 11.93 7.24 -12.09
CA TYR A 39 11.64 5.83 -12.34
C TYR A 39 12.81 4.94 -11.91
N GLU A 40 12.56 3.62 -11.72
CA GLU A 40 13.57 2.66 -11.25
C GLU A 40 14.88 2.68 -12.05
N GLU A 41 14.80 2.94 -13.36
CA GLU A 41 15.97 3.02 -14.23
C GLU A 41 16.72 4.37 -14.15
N GLY A 42 16.31 5.24 -13.22
CA GLY A 42 16.88 6.57 -13.05
C GLY A 42 16.39 7.61 -14.06
N TYR A 43 15.49 7.24 -14.97
CA TYR A 43 14.84 8.19 -15.86
C TYR A 43 13.97 9.15 -15.07
N LYS A 44 14.05 10.44 -15.40
CA LYS A 44 13.26 11.49 -14.76
C LYS A 44 12.35 12.17 -15.76
N SER A 45 11.14 12.50 -15.31
CA SER A 45 10.20 13.30 -16.08
C SER A 45 9.40 14.23 -15.17
N TRP A 46 8.90 15.32 -15.71
CA TRP A 46 7.94 16.17 -15.03
C TRP A 46 6.51 15.72 -15.35
N CYS A 47 5.65 15.72 -14.34
CA CYS A 47 4.23 15.38 -14.46
C CYS A 47 3.37 16.43 -13.78
N PRO A 48 2.34 16.99 -14.45
CA PRO A 48 1.39 17.92 -13.83
C PRO A 48 0.75 17.31 -12.59
N LYS A 49 0.54 18.13 -11.55
CA LYS A 49 0.00 17.69 -10.25
C LYS A 49 -1.29 16.88 -10.38
N GLU A 50 -2.28 17.42 -11.08
CA GLU A 50 -3.57 16.74 -11.25
C GLU A 50 -3.44 15.37 -11.94
N VAL A 51 -2.54 15.26 -12.92
CA VAL A 51 -2.30 14.01 -13.66
C VAL A 51 -1.59 13.01 -12.74
N PHE A 52 -0.58 13.48 -12.00
CA PHE A 52 0.18 12.63 -11.10
C PHE A 52 -0.70 12.06 -9.97
N GLU A 53 -1.41 12.93 -9.25
CA GLU A 53 -2.24 12.55 -8.09
C GLU A 53 -3.46 11.70 -8.47
N LYS A 54 -3.93 11.80 -9.72
CA LYS A 54 -4.99 10.93 -10.24
C LYS A 54 -4.56 9.46 -10.38
N HIS A 55 -3.29 9.24 -10.67
CA HIS A 55 -2.76 7.91 -11.02
C HIS A 55 -1.81 7.32 -9.98
N ASN A 56 -1.33 8.14 -9.05
CA ASN A 56 -0.36 7.72 -8.04
C ASN A 56 -0.86 8.11 -6.65
N HIS A 57 -0.62 7.25 -5.69
CA HIS A 57 -0.95 7.48 -4.29
C HIS A 57 0.30 7.33 -3.44
N GLU A 58 0.47 8.22 -2.47
CA GLU A 58 1.59 8.16 -1.54
C GLU A 58 1.62 6.84 -0.77
N ILE A 59 2.77 6.19 -0.76
CA ILE A 59 3.00 4.98 0.02
C ILE A 59 3.16 5.37 1.49
N LYS A 60 2.07 5.25 2.26
CA LYS A 60 2.08 5.46 3.72
C LYS A 60 2.44 4.19 4.49
N ASN A 61 2.33 3.04 3.85
CA ASN A 61 2.67 1.74 4.42
C ASN A 61 3.40 0.92 3.35
N ALA A 62 4.72 0.86 3.46
CA ALA A 62 5.58 0.18 2.50
C ALA A 62 5.31 -1.34 2.45
N GLU A 63 4.97 -1.96 3.59
CA GLU A 63 4.66 -3.38 3.66
C GLU A 63 3.38 -3.71 2.87
N LEU A 64 2.33 -2.89 3.00
CA LEU A 64 1.11 -3.05 2.20
C LEU A 64 1.33 -2.74 0.72
N ALA A 65 2.13 -1.72 0.40
CA ALA A 65 2.45 -1.38 -0.98
C ALA A 65 3.16 -2.53 -1.69
N ALA A 66 4.11 -3.19 -1.02
CA ALA A 66 4.82 -4.36 -1.55
C ALA A 66 3.89 -5.54 -1.89
N THR A 67 2.70 -5.65 -1.26
CA THR A 67 1.74 -6.70 -1.59
C THR A 67 1.04 -6.51 -2.94
N ALA A 68 1.03 -5.29 -3.49
CA ALA A 68 0.28 -4.98 -4.70
C ALA A 68 0.76 -5.81 -5.90
N GLU A 69 2.07 -5.92 -6.10
CA GLU A 69 2.67 -6.76 -7.14
C GLU A 69 2.40 -8.25 -6.89
N LEU A 70 2.49 -8.68 -5.65
CA LEU A 70 2.22 -10.07 -5.27
C LEU A 70 0.77 -10.47 -5.57
N MET A 71 -0.19 -9.57 -5.33
CA MET A 71 -1.63 -9.82 -5.54
C MET A 71 -2.00 -10.05 -7.00
N VAL A 72 -1.30 -9.42 -7.96
CA VAL A 72 -1.58 -9.59 -9.41
C VAL A 72 -0.77 -10.71 -10.04
N SER A 73 0.05 -11.42 -9.27
CA SER A 73 0.89 -12.52 -9.76
C SER A 73 0.04 -13.70 -10.27
N SER A 74 0.48 -14.32 -11.36
CA SER A 74 -0.07 -15.60 -11.83
C SER A 74 0.23 -16.76 -10.87
N ASN A 75 1.29 -16.65 -10.06
CA ASN A 75 1.64 -17.64 -9.05
C ASN A 75 0.76 -17.51 -7.80
N TYR A 76 -0.04 -18.54 -7.50
CA TYR A 76 -0.95 -18.52 -6.36
C TYR A 76 -0.24 -18.38 -5.01
N LYS A 77 0.99 -18.91 -4.86
CA LYS A 77 1.76 -18.77 -3.61
C LYS A 77 2.11 -17.31 -3.33
N ARG A 78 2.43 -16.53 -4.37
CA ARG A 78 2.66 -15.08 -4.22
C ARG A 78 1.38 -14.36 -3.78
N ARG A 79 0.23 -14.68 -4.38
CA ARG A 79 -1.06 -14.11 -3.96
C ARG A 79 -1.42 -14.50 -2.53
N PHE A 80 -1.13 -15.75 -2.14
CA PHE A 80 -1.32 -16.23 -0.77
C PHE A 80 -0.48 -15.44 0.25
N ILE A 81 0.81 -15.17 -0.08
CA ILE A 81 1.69 -14.34 0.76
C ILE A 81 1.09 -12.93 0.92
N ALA A 82 0.63 -12.32 -0.17
CA ALA A 82 -0.02 -11.01 -0.12
C ALA A 82 -1.26 -11.00 0.78
N GLU A 83 -2.11 -12.02 0.66
CA GLU A 83 -3.31 -12.19 1.49
C GLU A 83 -2.97 -12.24 2.98
N TYR A 84 -1.96 -13.02 3.35
CA TYR A 84 -1.51 -13.14 4.74
C TYR A 84 -0.96 -11.80 5.26
N ILE A 85 -0.06 -11.16 4.54
CA ILE A 85 0.54 -9.86 4.93
C ILE A 85 -0.55 -8.80 5.10
N GLN A 86 -1.51 -8.71 4.19
CA GLN A 86 -2.60 -7.76 4.29
C GLN A 86 -3.50 -8.02 5.49
N LEU A 87 -3.82 -9.29 5.75
CA LEU A 87 -4.63 -9.67 6.91
C LEU A 87 -3.90 -9.36 8.22
N GLU A 88 -2.63 -9.73 8.34
CA GLU A 88 -1.81 -9.46 9.54
C GLU A 88 -1.67 -7.95 9.80
N ASN A 89 -1.40 -7.16 8.76
CA ASN A 89 -1.27 -5.71 8.89
C ASN A 89 -2.56 -5.06 9.38
N ARG A 90 -3.71 -5.46 8.79
CA ARG A 90 -5.03 -4.96 9.20
C ARG A 90 -5.40 -5.38 10.61
N TYR A 91 -5.11 -6.62 10.98
CA TYR A 91 -5.32 -7.13 12.33
C TYR A 91 -4.53 -6.30 13.36
N ASN A 92 -3.24 -6.09 13.11
CA ASN A 92 -2.37 -5.34 14.01
C ASN A 92 -2.81 -3.87 14.12
N GLY A 93 -3.23 -3.24 13.02
CA GLY A 93 -3.76 -1.88 13.02
C GLY A 93 -5.06 -1.76 13.81
N LEU A 94 -6.00 -2.67 13.59
CA LEU A 94 -7.26 -2.70 14.32
C LEU A 94 -7.06 -2.97 15.81
N LYS A 95 -6.20 -3.93 16.16
CA LYS A 95 -5.85 -4.24 17.54
C LYS A 95 -5.29 -3.02 18.26
N LYS A 96 -4.31 -2.32 17.64
CA LYS A 96 -3.72 -1.09 18.19
C LYS A 96 -4.77 0.00 18.38
N MET A 97 -5.69 0.16 17.45
CA MET A 97 -6.78 1.14 17.55
C MET A 97 -7.69 0.83 18.76
N VAL A 98 -8.07 -0.43 18.92
CA VAL A 98 -8.90 -0.91 20.03
C VAL A 98 -8.19 -0.73 21.38
N GLU A 99 -6.91 -1.08 21.47
CA GLU A 99 -6.09 -0.85 22.68
C GLU A 99 -6.00 0.63 23.05
N SER A 100 -5.86 1.52 22.06
CA SER A 100 -5.87 2.97 22.28
C SER A 100 -7.24 3.48 22.71
N TRP A 101 -8.32 2.89 22.22
CA TRP A 101 -9.68 3.21 22.66
C TRP A 101 -9.89 2.84 24.12
N ASP A 102 -9.56 1.61 24.50
CA ASP A 102 -9.70 1.11 25.86
C ASP A 102 -8.84 1.92 26.86
N ALA A 103 -7.69 2.42 26.40
CA ALA A 103 -6.82 3.31 27.17
C ALA A 103 -7.29 4.78 27.22
N GLY A 104 -8.35 5.16 26.49
CA GLY A 104 -8.85 6.55 26.41
C GLY A 104 -7.92 7.50 25.66
N THR A 105 -7.01 6.97 24.85
CA THR A 105 -6.01 7.76 24.10
C THR A 105 -6.33 7.89 22.61
N LEU A 106 -7.45 7.31 22.16
CA LEU A 106 -7.85 7.38 20.75
C LEU A 106 -8.28 8.80 20.39
N PRO A 107 -7.72 9.44 19.34
CA PRO A 107 -7.99 10.84 18.99
C PRO A 107 -9.33 11.07 18.29
N PHE A 108 -10.14 10.04 18.09
CA PHE A 108 -11.47 10.08 17.47
C PHE A 108 -12.43 9.12 18.15
N THR A 109 -13.72 9.29 17.91
CA THR A 109 -14.77 8.37 18.41
C THR A 109 -15.17 7.40 17.29
N PRO A 110 -14.96 6.07 17.45
CA PRO A 110 -15.43 5.08 16.50
C PRO A 110 -16.96 5.09 16.37
N THR A 111 -17.47 4.84 15.17
CA THR A 111 -18.91 4.84 14.89
C THR A 111 -19.59 3.48 15.12
N CYS A 112 -18.82 2.39 15.08
CA CYS A 112 -19.34 1.06 15.39
C CYS A 112 -19.27 0.78 16.89
N PRO A 113 -20.21 -0.04 17.43
CA PRO A 113 -20.11 -0.57 18.78
C PRO A 113 -18.79 -1.32 19.02
N ARG A 114 -18.29 -1.26 20.26
CA ARG A 114 -16.98 -1.85 20.64
C ARG A 114 -16.94 -3.35 20.37
N GLU A 115 -18.05 -4.03 20.61
CA GLU A 115 -18.21 -5.48 20.46
C GLU A 115 -17.97 -5.95 19.01
N ILE A 116 -18.37 -5.15 18.02
CA ILE A 116 -18.16 -5.47 16.60
C ILE A 116 -16.67 -5.56 16.25
N TYR A 117 -15.86 -4.70 16.86
CA TYR A 117 -14.41 -4.76 16.67
C TYR A 117 -13.78 -6.00 17.33
N ASP A 118 -14.33 -6.46 18.45
CA ASP A 118 -13.89 -7.71 19.09
C ASP A 118 -14.22 -8.93 18.21
N GLU A 119 -15.42 -8.97 17.66
CA GLU A 119 -15.83 -10.01 16.71
C GLU A 119 -14.93 -10.02 15.47
N GLN A 120 -14.63 -8.84 14.92
CA GLN A 120 -13.73 -8.72 13.76
C GLN A 120 -12.32 -9.20 14.09
N LEU A 121 -11.75 -8.80 15.23
CA LEU A 121 -10.44 -9.27 15.68
C LEU A 121 -10.41 -10.79 15.87
N ALA A 122 -11.46 -11.37 16.45
CA ALA A 122 -11.58 -12.81 16.62
C ALA A 122 -11.62 -13.55 15.26
N ALA A 123 -12.42 -13.06 14.32
CA ALA A 123 -12.53 -13.63 12.98
C ALA A 123 -11.20 -13.53 12.20
N MET A 124 -10.52 -12.37 12.24
CA MET A 124 -9.22 -12.17 11.60
C MET A 124 -8.15 -13.11 12.20
N ARG A 125 -8.14 -13.29 13.52
CA ARG A 125 -7.23 -14.21 14.19
C ARG A 125 -7.47 -15.67 13.78
N ALA A 126 -8.73 -16.09 13.70
CA ALA A 126 -9.10 -17.42 13.26
C ALA A 126 -8.67 -17.65 11.79
N TYR A 127 -8.84 -16.66 10.96
CA TYR A 127 -8.43 -16.73 9.56
C TYR A 127 -6.89 -16.80 9.42
N MET A 128 -6.13 -15.95 10.11
CA MET A 128 -4.67 -16.03 10.12
C MET A 128 -4.17 -17.41 10.54
N LYS A 129 -4.79 -18.03 11.58
CA LYS A 129 -4.46 -19.39 12.00
C LYS A 129 -4.60 -20.40 10.86
N VAL A 130 -5.73 -20.37 10.15
CA VAL A 130 -5.97 -21.27 9.00
C VAL A 130 -4.96 -21.02 7.88
N LEU A 131 -4.65 -19.76 7.57
CA LEU A 131 -3.63 -19.43 6.56
C LEU A 131 -2.24 -19.95 6.98
N THR A 132 -1.88 -19.85 8.26
CA THR A 132 -0.62 -20.38 8.78
C THR A 132 -0.54 -21.90 8.63
N GLU A 133 -1.60 -22.61 8.97
CA GLU A 133 -1.67 -24.08 8.81
C GLU A 133 -1.56 -24.48 7.33
N ARG A 134 -2.29 -23.80 6.44
CA ARG A 134 -2.20 -24.01 4.99
C ARG A 134 -0.81 -23.70 4.45
N ALA A 135 -0.20 -22.59 4.86
CA ALA A 135 1.16 -22.22 4.44
C ALA A 135 2.17 -23.32 4.75
N HIS A 136 2.04 -23.92 5.95
CA HIS A 136 2.90 -25.03 6.35
C HIS A 136 2.68 -26.27 5.43
N ILE A 137 1.44 -26.65 5.20
CA ILE A 137 1.09 -27.82 4.35
C ILE A 137 1.50 -27.60 2.89
N GLU A 138 1.27 -26.40 2.36
CA GLU A 138 1.50 -26.06 0.95
C GLU A 138 2.94 -25.58 0.70
N ASN A 139 3.80 -25.52 1.73
CA ASN A 139 5.15 -24.97 1.67
C ASN A 139 5.18 -23.55 1.06
N VAL A 140 4.38 -22.64 1.64
CA VAL A 140 4.37 -21.22 1.31
C VAL A 140 5.15 -20.46 2.40
N PRO A 141 6.22 -19.72 2.05
CA PRO A 141 7.08 -19.04 3.02
C PRO A 141 6.48 -17.70 3.47
N ILE A 142 5.42 -17.72 4.28
CA ILE A 142 4.76 -16.50 4.79
C ILE A 142 5.59 -15.74 5.84
N TYR A 143 6.59 -16.38 6.45
CA TYR A 143 7.44 -15.77 7.49
C TYR A 143 8.72 -15.13 6.94
N ASP A 144 9.19 -15.56 5.77
CA ASP A 144 10.42 -15.03 5.16
C ASP A 144 10.21 -13.64 4.52
N SER A 145 8.96 -13.21 4.37
CA SER A 145 8.62 -11.89 3.81
C SER A 145 8.95 -10.69 4.71
N LYS A 146 9.33 -10.94 5.98
CA LYS A 146 9.77 -9.90 6.93
C LYS A 146 11.27 -9.61 6.89
N THR A 147 12.02 -10.30 6.02
CA THR A 147 13.50 -10.23 5.94
C THR A 147 14.02 -9.62 4.62
N CYS A 148 13.14 -8.99 3.84
CA CYS A 148 13.55 -8.25 2.64
C CYS A 148 13.34 -6.76 2.82
#